data_53efd106f3a57b5faeb26cc3c605e673
#
_entry.id   53efd106f3a57b5faeb26cc3c605e673
#
_cell.length_a   1.000
_cell.length_b   1.000
_cell.length_c   1.000
_cell.angle_alpha   90.00
_cell.angle_beta   90.00
_cell.angle_gamma   90.00
#
_symmetry.space_group_name_H-M   'P 1'
#
loop_
_entity.id
_entity.type
_entity.pdbx_description
1 polymer ?
#
loop_
_entity_poly.entity_id
_entity_poly.type
_entity_poly.pdbx_seq_one_letter_code
_entity_poly.pdbx_strand_id
1 'polypeptide(L)'
;MQSYQLHPLCTLFPRMSGSDFAALVADIRANGLRDPITMHDGMILDGGNRIRACHEAGIDPNFREFEGDSIVAYVLSMNLHRRHMTPGQQAAIVSSAQDWSNAQTVGNPQFGKITGLQTVADRAATSGTSEKTQRDADKVARADPELAKAVARGEKTLPEAVEKITGKRPGAKPAKQQEPGDNHYDPDEEALDTAHQTVRELAAENEALKDRLAVEVMPGCEDDKTAALNTITELRARVTALEAELDAVKSSRDGYMREAGATKQQLKMQRREIEKLKGQNHG
;
A
#
# COMPACT_ATOMS: atom_id res chain seq x y z
N MET A 1 -14.62 26.47 18.58
CA MET A 1 -13.96 25.16 18.65
C MET A 1 -12.46 25.37 18.65
N GLN A 2 -11.74 24.67 19.52
CA GLN A 2 -10.30 24.79 19.65
C GLN A 2 -9.61 24.18 18.42
N SER A 3 -8.68 24.92 17.81
CA SER A 3 -7.91 24.44 16.65
C SER A 3 -6.68 23.68 17.15
N TYR A 4 -6.55 22.41 16.78
CA TYR A 4 -5.40 21.58 17.11
C TYR A 4 -4.48 21.44 15.90
N GLN A 5 -3.17 21.57 16.11
CA GLN A 5 -2.18 21.33 15.08
C GLN A 5 -1.94 19.82 14.88
N LEU A 6 -1.75 19.42 13.62
CA LEU A 6 -1.35 18.06 13.29
C LEU A 6 0.18 17.93 13.41
N HIS A 7 0.63 16.87 14.07
CA HIS A 7 2.05 16.53 14.09
C HIS A 7 2.54 16.22 12.65
N PRO A 8 3.79 16.58 12.27
CA PRO A 8 4.30 16.33 10.92
C PRO A 8 4.15 14.87 10.45
N LEU A 9 4.35 13.89 11.33
CA LEU A 9 4.15 12.48 11.02
C LEU A 9 2.68 12.15 10.70
N CYS A 10 1.72 12.80 11.34
CA CYS A 10 0.28 12.62 11.06
C CYS A 10 -0.07 13.12 9.65
N THR A 11 0.65 14.11 9.13
CA THR A 11 0.40 14.69 7.80
C THR A 11 0.92 13.86 6.63
N LEU A 12 1.70 12.81 6.89
CA LEU A 12 2.23 11.91 5.85
C LEU A 12 1.14 11.02 5.23
N PHE A 13 0.05 10.79 5.96
CA PHE A 13 -1.00 9.85 5.53
C PHE A 13 -2.09 10.54 4.72
N PRO A 14 -2.71 9.80 3.75
CA PRO A 14 -3.82 10.31 2.98
C PRO A 14 -4.99 10.73 3.87
N ARG A 15 -5.61 11.86 3.54
CA ARG A 15 -6.84 12.30 4.21
C ARG A 15 -8.03 11.53 3.65
N MET A 16 -8.91 11.08 4.54
CA MET A 16 -10.21 10.55 4.14
C MET A 16 -11.04 11.63 3.45
N SER A 17 -11.79 11.24 2.42
CA SER A 17 -12.70 12.11 1.67
C SER A 17 -13.89 11.30 1.15
N GLY A 18 -14.88 11.97 0.56
CA GLY A 18 -16.03 11.34 -0.06
C GLY A 18 -16.87 10.51 0.91
N SER A 19 -17.38 9.37 0.44
CA SER A 19 -18.27 8.46 1.18
C SER A 19 -17.68 7.95 2.48
N ASP A 20 -16.38 7.63 2.48
CA ASP A 20 -15.70 7.06 3.66
C ASP A 20 -15.62 8.08 4.81
N PHE A 21 -15.35 9.34 4.47
CA PHE A 21 -15.35 10.40 5.47
C PHE A 21 -16.77 10.70 5.97
N ALA A 22 -17.76 10.73 5.10
CA ALA A 22 -19.15 10.91 5.48
C ALA A 22 -19.65 9.78 6.39
N ALA A 23 -19.25 8.53 6.12
CA ALA A 23 -19.56 7.38 6.98
C ALA A 23 -18.94 7.52 8.37
N LEU A 24 -17.69 7.98 8.45
CA LEU A 24 -17.01 8.26 9.73
C LEU A 24 -17.73 9.35 10.53
N VAL A 25 -18.18 10.43 9.87
CA VAL A 25 -18.96 11.51 10.51
C VAL A 25 -20.28 10.98 11.03
N ALA A 26 -20.98 10.16 10.25
CA ALA A 26 -22.26 9.57 10.65
C ALA A 26 -22.10 8.62 11.85
N ASP A 27 -21.04 7.78 11.86
CA ASP A 27 -20.75 6.89 12.98
C ASP A 27 -20.45 7.68 14.26
N ILE A 28 -19.59 8.69 14.18
CA ILE A 28 -19.26 9.52 15.35
C ILE A 28 -20.48 10.29 15.86
N ARG A 29 -21.35 10.75 14.96
CA ARG A 29 -22.61 11.43 15.36
C ARG A 29 -23.56 10.50 16.09
N ALA A 30 -23.64 9.24 15.67
CA ALA A 30 -24.55 8.25 16.26
C ALA A 30 -23.99 7.65 17.56
N ASN A 31 -22.68 7.40 17.64
CA ASN A 31 -22.08 6.58 18.67
C ASN A 31 -21.03 7.32 19.53
N GLY A 32 -20.73 8.58 19.22
CA GLY A 32 -19.62 9.30 19.81
C GLY A 32 -18.25 8.83 19.30
N LEU A 33 -17.19 9.47 19.79
CA LEU A 33 -15.82 9.07 19.46
C LEU A 33 -15.38 7.92 20.37
N ARG A 34 -15.28 6.70 19.82
CA ARG A 34 -14.90 5.49 20.59
C ARG A 34 -13.40 5.44 20.89
N ASP A 35 -12.57 5.67 19.86
CA ASP A 35 -11.12 5.66 19.99
C ASP A 35 -10.59 7.07 20.21
N PRO A 36 -9.91 7.37 21.34
CA PRO A 36 -9.39 8.70 21.60
C PRO A 36 -8.35 9.13 20.56
N ILE A 37 -8.25 10.44 20.35
CA ILE A 37 -7.24 11.07 19.53
C ILE A 37 -5.93 11.09 20.31
N THR A 38 -4.84 10.60 19.71
CA THR A 38 -3.55 10.55 20.38
C THR A 38 -2.80 11.86 20.14
N MET A 39 -2.33 12.48 21.24
CA MET A 39 -1.57 13.72 21.26
C MET A 39 -0.10 13.45 21.59
N HIS A 40 0.78 14.31 21.11
CA HIS A 40 2.18 14.39 21.50
C HIS A 40 2.66 15.83 21.36
N ASP A 41 3.27 16.37 22.40
CA ASP A 41 3.74 17.76 22.48
C ASP A 41 2.67 18.79 22.06
N GLY A 42 1.43 18.59 22.48
CA GLY A 42 0.30 19.48 22.17
C GLY A 42 -0.21 19.38 20.70
N MET A 43 0.33 18.47 19.90
CA MET A 43 -0.09 18.23 18.52
C MET A 43 -0.77 16.86 18.38
N ILE A 44 -1.65 16.74 17.38
CA ILE A 44 -2.32 15.47 17.06
C ILE A 44 -1.32 14.55 16.36
N LEU A 45 -0.92 13.48 17.05
CA LEU A 45 -0.04 12.45 16.53
C LEU A 45 -0.80 11.42 15.69
N ASP A 46 -1.97 10.98 16.15
CA ASP A 46 -2.89 10.10 15.40
C ASP A 46 -4.35 10.50 15.62
N GLY A 47 -5.17 10.34 14.58
CA GLY A 47 -6.59 10.68 14.62
C GLY A 47 -6.96 11.93 13.82
N GLY A 48 -6.13 12.38 12.88
CA GLY A 48 -6.39 13.58 12.05
C GLY A 48 -7.73 13.55 11.28
N ASN A 49 -8.23 12.37 10.87
CA ASN A 49 -9.57 12.25 10.29
C ASN A 49 -10.66 12.24 11.38
N ARG A 50 -10.39 11.66 12.54
CA ARG A 50 -11.33 11.63 13.68
C ARG A 50 -11.63 13.03 14.23
N ILE A 51 -10.61 13.89 14.40
CA ILE A 51 -10.83 15.28 14.86
C ILE A 51 -11.70 16.06 13.86
N ARG A 52 -11.46 15.92 12.55
CA ARG A 52 -12.27 16.55 11.52
C ARG A 52 -13.72 16.06 11.58
N ALA A 53 -13.91 14.75 11.72
CA ALA A 53 -15.23 14.15 11.80
C ALA A 53 -15.99 14.55 13.07
N CYS A 54 -15.31 14.67 14.22
CA CYS A 54 -15.89 15.22 15.45
C CYS A 54 -16.38 16.66 15.25
N HIS A 55 -15.56 17.51 14.61
CA HIS A 55 -15.95 18.89 14.32
C HIS A 55 -17.21 18.95 13.43
N GLU A 56 -17.28 18.11 12.38
CA GLU A 56 -18.43 18.07 11.47
C GLU A 56 -19.67 17.42 12.11
N ALA A 57 -19.46 16.46 12.99
CA ALA A 57 -20.54 15.81 13.74
C ALA A 57 -21.08 16.69 14.88
N GLY A 58 -20.33 17.71 15.33
CA GLY A 58 -20.66 18.53 16.51
C GLY A 58 -20.45 17.79 17.83
N ILE A 59 -19.54 16.84 17.87
CA ILE A 59 -19.19 16.02 19.05
C ILE A 59 -17.85 16.46 19.60
N ASP A 60 -17.74 16.59 20.91
CA ASP A 60 -16.48 16.91 21.58
C ASP A 60 -15.52 15.72 21.48
N PRO A 61 -14.29 15.95 20.99
CA PRO A 61 -13.28 14.89 20.89
C PRO A 61 -12.70 14.54 22.27
N ASN A 62 -12.40 13.27 22.48
CA ASN A 62 -11.59 12.81 23.60
C ASN A 62 -10.15 12.59 23.16
N PHE A 63 -9.20 12.87 24.06
CA PHE A 63 -7.77 12.83 23.79
C PHE A 63 -7.06 11.92 24.78
N ARG A 64 -5.93 11.36 24.35
CA ARG A 64 -4.93 10.71 25.19
C ARG A 64 -3.54 11.18 24.81
N GLU A 65 -2.64 11.30 25.76
CA GLU A 65 -1.22 11.52 25.48
C GLU A 65 -0.56 10.22 25.00
N PHE A 66 0.44 10.38 24.17
CA PHE A 66 1.27 9.26 23.72
C PHE A 66 2.24 8.86 24.83
N GLU A 67 2.16 7.60 25.25
CA GLU A 67 3.04 6.99 26.26
C GLU A 67 3.84 5.86 25.61
N GLY A 68 4.93 6.17 24.95
CA GLY A 68 5.75 5.15 24.28
C GLY A 68 7.13 5.66 23.92
N ASP A 69 8.04 4.74 23.54
CA ASP A 69 9.44 5.05 23.26
C ASP A 69 9.67 5.67 21.87
N SER A 70 8.77 5.43 20.91
CA SER A 70 8.95 5.89 19.53
C SER A 70 7.63 6.30 18.87
N ILE A 71 7.48 7.61 18.69
CA ILE A 71 6.33 8.19 17.99
C ILE A 71 6.28 7.74 16.52
N VAL A 72 7.43 7.51 15.87
CA VAL A 72 7.48 7.05 14.47
C VAL A 72 7.00 5.62 14.37
N ALA A 73 7.50 4.72 15.22
CA ALA A 73 7.07 3.33 15.23
C ALA A 73 5.55 3.23 15.50
N TYR A 74 5.06 4.02 16.45
CA TYR A 74 3.64 4.10 16.77
C TYR A 74 2.80 4.54 15.57
N VAL A 75 3.15 5.68 14.95
CA VAL A 75 2.36 6.23 13.83
C VAL A 75 2.39 5.29 12.62
N LEU A 76 3.53 4.66 12.32
CA LEU A 76 3.63 3.68 11.25
C LEU A 76 2.77 2.44 11.54
N SER A 77 2.85 1.86 12.74
CA SER A 77 2.06 0.68 13.11
C SER A 77 0.56 0.91 13.02
N MET A 78 0.10 2.10 13.44
CA MET A 78 -1.33 2.44 13.45
C MET A 78 -1.91 2.74 12.06
N ASN A 79 -1.07 3.15 11.09
CA ASN A 79 -1.57 3.71 9.85
C ASN A 79 -1.03 3.05 8.57
N LEU A 80 0.14 2.41 8.60
CA LEU A 80 0.84 1.98 7.39
C LEU A 80 0.13 0.85 6.62
N HIS A 81 -0.51 -0.07 7.33
CA HIS A 81 -1.16 -1.23 6.73
C HIS A 81 -2.67 -1.04 6.45
N ARG A 82 -3.12 0.20 6.32
CA ARG A 82 -4.51 0.48 5.92
C ARG A 82 -4.75 0.05 4.48
N ARG A 83 -5.90 -0.60 4.22
CA ARG A 83 -6.26 -1.34 2.99
C ARG A 83 -6.24 -0.55 1.67
N HIS A 84 -6.10 0.77 1.71
CA HIS A 84 -6.25 1.63 0.53
C HIS A 84 -4.95 2.30 0.06
N MET A 85 -3.79 1.95 0.65
CA MET A 85 -2.51 2.52 0.24
C MET A 85 -1.78 1.64 -0.77
N THR A 86 -1.26 2.26 -1.83
CA THR A 86 -0.42 1.58 -2.80
C THR A 86 0.97 1.29 -2.21
N PRO A 87 1.70 0.29 -2.72
CA PRO A 87 3.08 0.03 -2.31
C PRO A 87 3.99 1.26 -2.42
N GLY A 88 3.80 2.09 -3.45
CA GLY A 88 4.56 3.33 -3.61
C GLY A 88 4.28 4.36 -2.51
N GLN A 89 3.03 4.48 -2.07
CA GLN A 89 2.65 5.35 -0.95
C GLN A 89 3.26 4.84 0.37
N GLN A 90 3.15 3.54 0.64
CA GLN A 90 3.72 2.93 1.85
C GLN A 90 5.24 3.14 1.93
N ALA A 91 5.97 2.90 0.84
CA ALA A 91 7.40 3.15 0.77
C ALA A 91 7.75 4.64 0.98
N ALA A 92 6.99 5.56 0.38
CA ALA A 92 7.20 7.01 0.53
C ALA A 92 6.93 7.49 1.96
N ILE A 93 5.91 6.93 2.63
CA ILE A 93 5.62 7.22 4.05
C ILE A 93 6.80 6.81 4.92
N VAL A 94 7.32 5.59 4.75
CA VAL A 94 8.45 5.09 5.54
C VAL A 94 9.71 5.91 5.28
N SER A 95 10.01 6.27 4.02
CA SER A 95 11.15 7.14 3.69
C SER A 95 11.00 8.53 4.32
N SER A 96 9.82 9.15 4.23
CA SER A 96 9.56 10.47 4.80
C SER A 96 9.60 10.47 6.33
N ALA A 97 9.14 9.40 6.97
CA ALA A 97 9.20 9.23 8.42
C ALA A 97 10.66 9.07 8.89
N GLN A 98 11.48 8.33 8.14
CA GLN A 98 12.91 8.18 8.39
C GLN A 98 13.64 9.54 8.27
N ASP A 99 13.34 10.32 7.22
CA ASP A 99 13.98 11.62 7.02
C ASP A 99 13.59 12.60 8.12
N TRP A 100 12.32 12.60 8.53
CA TRP A 100 11.86 13.38 9.67
C TRP A 100 12.60 13.01 10.94
N SER A 101 12.76 11.72 11.23
CA SER A 101 13.51 11.25 12.41
C SER A 101 14.97 11.65 12.38
N ASN A 102 15.62 11.53 11.22
CA ASN A 102 17.01 11.94 11.07
C ASN A 102 17.18 13.44 11.32
N ALA A 103 16.24 14.27 10.85
CA ALA A 103 16.25 15.72 11.10
C ALA A 103 16.12 16.06 12.60
N GLN A 104 15.29 15.32 13.36
CA GLN A 104 15.17 15.49 14.81
C GLN A 104 16.44 15.08 15.55
N THR A 105 17.11 14.01 15.13
CA THR A 105 18.34 13.51 15.76
C THR A 105 19.49 14.50 15.63
N VAL A 106 19.57 15.26 14.53
CA VAL A 106 20.57 16.32 14.35
C VAL A 106 20.37 17.47 15.34
N GLY A 107 19.11 17.76 15.72
CA GLY A 107 18.78 18.82 16.69
C GLY A 107 18.79 18.37 18.16
N ASN A 108 18.59 17.08 18.43
CA ASN A 108 18.51 16.53 19.78
C ASN A 108 18.97 15.06 19.82
N PRO A 109 20.19 14.76 20.32
CA PRO A 109 20.73 13.39 20.41
C PRO A 109 19.92 12.43 21.29
N GLN A 110 18.99 12.93 22.12
CA GLN A 110 18.10 12.11 22.93
C GLN A 110 16.98 11.46 22.11
N PHE A 111 16.65 11.98 20.93
CA PHE A 111 15.86 11.25 19.95
C PHE A 111 16.74 10.17 19.32
N GLY A 112 16.83 9.01 19.95
CA GLY A 112 17.61 7.88 19.47
C GLY A 112 17.25 7.51 18.03
N LYS A 113 18.23 7.01 17.27
CA LYS A 113 17.97 6.43 15.93
C LYS A 113 16.86 5.40 16.06
N ILE A 114 15.84 5.52 15.24
CA ILE A 114 14.75 4.54 15.22
C ILE A 114 15.34 3.18 14.83
N THR A 115 15.32 2.25 15.78
CA THR A 115 15.65 0.86 15.52
C THR A 115 14.64 0.30 14.53
N GLY A 116 15.11 -0.33 13.45
CA GLY A 116 14.25 -0.96 12.45
C GLY A 116 13.98 -0.19 11.15
N LEU A 117 14.61 1.01 10.96
CA LEU A 117 14.53 1.73 9.68
C LEU A 117 15.91 2.09 9.09
N GLN A 118 17.00 1.50 9.60
CA GLN A 118 18.36 1.91 9.26
C GLN A 118 18.77 1.46 7.86
N THR A 119 18.44 0.24 7.48
CA THR A 119 18.77 -0.31 6.16
C THR A 119 17.59 -0.20 5.19
N VAL A 120 17.88 -0.32 3.90
CA VAL A 120 16.81 -0.41 2.87
C VAL A 120 15.94 -1.63 3.11
N ALA A 121 16.54 -2.76 3.53
CA ALA A 121 15.83 -3.99 3.83
C ALA A 121 14.85 -3.79 5.00
N ASP A 122 15.29 -3.14 6.09
CA ASP A 122 14.40 -2.84 7.24
C ASP A 122 13.23 -1.96 6.83
N ARG A 123 13.47 -0.93 6.03
CA ARG A 123 12.41 -0.05 5.54
C ARG A 123 11.46 -0.75 4.59
N ALA A 124 11.97 -1.62 3.72
CA ALA A 124 11.16 -2.44 2.82
C ALA A 124 10.29 -3.42 3.61
N ALA A 125 10.82 -4.07 4.63
CA ALA A 125 10.07 -4.93 5.54
C ALA A 125 8.98 -4.14 6.29
N THR A 126 9.32 -2.97 6.83
CA THR A 126 8.35 -2.09 7.52
C THR A 126 7.25 -1.62 6.59
N SER A 127 7.58 -1.21 5.35
CA SER A 127 6.60 -0.74 4.36
C SER A 127 5.82 -1.89 3.70
N GLY A 128 6.24 -3.14 3.86
CA GLY A 128 5.66 -4.29 3.16
C GLY A 128 5.88 -4.25 1.65
N THR A 129 6.97 -3.60 1.18
CA THR A 129 7.25 -3.41 -0.24
C THR A 129 8.58 -4.05 -0.63
N SER A 130 8.83 -4.17 -1.95
CA SER A 130 10.14 -4.64 -2.42
C SER A 130 11.22 -3.61 -2.12
N GLU A 131 12.46 -4.08 -1.89
CA GLU A 131 13.61 -3.17 -1.71
C GLU A 131 13.81 -2.22 -2.89
N LYS A 132 13.46 -2.63 -4.10
CA LYS A 132 13.51 -1.76 -5.28
C LYS A 132 12.56 -0.59 -5.13
N THR A 133 11.31 -0.85 -4.75
CA THR A 133 10.30 0.18 -4.50
C THR A 133 10.74 1.10 -3.38
N GLN A 134 11.32 0.54 -2.31
CA GLN A 134 11.83 1.32 -1.19
C GLN A 134 13.03 2.18 -1.59
N ARG A 135 13.99 1.66 -2.38
CA ARG A 135 15.12 2.45 -2.90
C ARG A 135 14.65 3.61 -3.78
N ASP A 136 13.63 3.41 -4.57
CA ASP A 136 13.07 4.45 -5.43
C ASP A 136 12.39 5.53 -4.57
N ALA A 137 11.64 5.17 -3.52
CA ALA A 137 11.07 6.11 -2.56
C ALA A 137 12.15 6.89 -1.79
N ASP A 138 13.20 6.20 -1.32
CA ASP A 138 14.34 6.83 -0.63
C ASP A 138 15.08 7.83 -1.53
N LYS A 139 15.18 7.55 -2.85
CA LYS A 139 15.78 8.51 -3.81
C LYS A 139 14.93 9.76 -3.93
N VAL A 140 13.61 9.59 -4.02
CA VAL A 140 12.67 10.73 -4.10
C VAL A 140 12.75 11.57 -2.83
N ALA A 141 12.71 10.93 -1.66
CA ALA A 141 12.77 11.62 -0.37
C ALA A 141 14.06 12.46 -0.19
N ARG A 142 15.20 11.93 -0.61
CA ARG A 142 16.49 12.65 -0.56
C ARG A 142 16.58 13.80 -1.56
N ALA A 143 15.98 13.65 -2.75
CA ALA A 143 16.09 14.65 -3.81
C ALA A 143 15.04 15.78 -3.66
N ASP A 144 13.83 15.44 -3.26
CA ASP A 144 12.70 16.37 -3.09
C ASP A 144 11.77 15.84 -1.99
N PRO A 145 12.00 16.21 -0.71
CA PRO A 145 11.18 15.77 0.42
C PRO A 145 9.69 16.12 0.28
N GLU A 146 9.36 17.25 -0.35
CA GLU A 146 7.95 17.63 -0.56
C GLU A 146 7.29 16.73 -1.62
N LEU A 147 8.03 16.33 -2.64
CA LEU A 147 7.56 15.36 -3.62
C LEU A 147 7.32 13.99 -2.99
N ALA A 148 8.19 13.55 -2.08
CA ALA A 148 7.99 12.31 -1.31
C ALA A 148 6.71 12.37 -0.47
N LYS A 149 6.47 13.48 0.22
CA LYS A 149 5.21 13.69 0.97
C LYS A 149 3.98 13.71 0.04
N ALA A 150 4.09 14.29 -1.16
CA ALA A 150 3.01 14.25 -2.15
C ALA A 150 2.71 12.81 -2.61
N VAL A 151 3.75 11.96 -2.78
CA VAL A 151 3.57 10.53 -3.06
C VAL A 151 2.93 9.82 -1.86
N ALA A 152 3.40 10.07 -0.65
CA ALA A 152 2.85 9.50 0.57
C ALA A 152 1.34 9.79 0.72
N ARG A 153 0.91 11.01 0.42
CA ARG A 153 -0.50 11.43 0.45
C ARG A 153 -1.34 10.93 -0.75
N GLY A 154 -0.69 10.34 -1.76
CA GLY A 154 -1.37 9.86 -2.97
C GLY A 154 -1.69 10.93 -4.02
N GLU A 155 -1.13 12.12 -3.88
CA GLU A 155 -1.26 13.22 -4.84
C GLU A 155 -0.48 12.95 -6.13
N LYS A 156 0.57 12.14 -6.03
CA LYS A 156 1.43 11.68 -7.14
C LYS A 156 1.77 10.21 -6.97
N THR A 157 2.08 9.54 -8.09
CA THR A 157 2.57 8.16 -8.04
C THR A 157 4.10 8.12 -7.86
N LEU A 158 4.62 7.06 -7.27
CA LEU A 158 6.07 6.89 -7.10
C LEU A 158 6.80 6.87 -8.45
N PRO A 159 6.34 6.19 -9.51
CA PRO A 159 6.96 6.25 -10.83
C PRO A 159 7.05 7.65 -11.43
N GLU A 160 6.00 8.47 -11.30
CA GLU A 160 6.00 9.87 -11.74
C GLU A 160 7.02 10.72 -10.94
N ALA A 161 7.11 10.48 -9.64
CA ALA A 161 8.08 11.17 -8.80
C ALA A 161 9.52 10.80 -9.17
N VAL A 162 9.80 9.52 -9.43
CA VAL A 162 11.11 9.06 -9.89
C VAL A 162 11.44 9.62 -11.28
N GLU A 163 10.47 9.68 -12.19
CA GLU A 163 10.65 10.28 -13.52
C GLU A 163 11.03 11.77 -13.40
N LYS A 164 10.35 12.49 -12.51
CA LYS A 164 10.64 13.92 -12.27
C LYS A 164 12.07 14.18 -11.79
N ILE A 165 12.61 13.33 -10.91
CA ILE A 165 13.97 13.51 -10.35
C ILE A 165 15.10 12.92 -11.22
N THR A 166 14.80 11.91 -12.05
CA THR A 166 15.81 11.19 -12.84
C THR A 166 15.75 11.47 -14.33
N GLY A 167 14.64 12.07 -14.80
CA GLY A 167 14.35 12.24 -16.24
C GLY A 167 14.04 10.92 -16.96
N LYS A 168 13.95 9.79 -16.22
CA LYS A 168 13.69 8.44 -16.78
C LYS A 168 12.50 7.80 -16.04
N ARG A 169 11.52 7.36 -16.81
CA ARG A 169 10.38 6.63 -16.24
C ARG A 169 10.80 5.24 -15.79
N PRO A 170 10.62 4.85 -14.53
CA PRO A 170 10.91 3.51 -14.08
C PRO A 170 10.04 2.51 -14.81
N GLY A 171 10.64 1.50 -15.43
CA GLY A 171 9.90 0.44 -16.13
C GLY A 171 9.73 0.61 -17.63
N ALA A 172 10.25 1.69 -18.26
CA ALA A 172 10.49 1.70 -19.69
C ALA A 172 11.64 0.72 -19.99
N LYS A 173 11.32 -0.56 -20.19
CA LYS A 173 12.29 -1.51 -20.74
C LYS A 173 12.67 -0.98 -22.13
N PRO A 174 13.98 -0.85 -22.47
CA PRO A 174 14.36 -0.72 -23.87
C PRO A 174 13.78 -1.97 -24.57
N ALA A 175 13.16 -1.78 -25.73
CA ALA A 175 12.69 -2.88 -26.55
C ALA A 175 13.89 -3.81 -26.82
N LYS A 176 13.99 -4.90 -26.06
CA LYS A 176 14.89 -5.98 -26.39
C LYS A 176 14.31 -6.62 -27.66
N GLN A 177 15.05 -6.50 -28.74
CA GLN A 177 14.90 -7.39 -29.89
C GLN A 177 14.98 -8.81 -29.33
N GLN A 178 13.91 -9.57 -29.48
CA GLN A 178 13.90 -10.98 -29.17
C GLN A 178 14.76 -11.68 -30.21
N GLU A 179 15.94 -12.09 -29.86
CA GLU A 179 16.61 -13.18 -30.51
C GLU A 179 16.00 -14.51 -30.08
N PRO A 180 15.78 -15.49 -30.97
CA PRO A 180 15.15 -16.74 -30.62
C PRO A 180 16.16 -17.69 -29.97
N GLY A 181 15.83 -18.15 -28.78
CA GLY A 181 16.23 -19.43 -28.26
C GLY A 181 17.59 -19.52 -27.62
N ASP A 182 17.59 -19.43 -26.30
CA ASP A 182 18.43 -20.35 -25.49
C ASP A 182 17.69 -20.63 -24.16
N ASN A 183 17.31 -21.88 -23.96
CA ASN A 183 16.79 -22.39 -22.69
C ASN A 183 17.97 -22.43 -21.73
N HIS A 184 18.33 -21.29 -21.15
CA HIS A 184 19.28 -21.26 -20.05
C HIS A 184 18.50 -21.61 -18.76
N TYR A 185 18.72 -22.83 -18.27
CA TYR A 185 18.32 -23.26 -16.93
C TYR A 185 19.06 -22.41 -15.90
N ASP A 186 18.34 -21.57 -15.18
CA ASP A 186 18.87 -20.73 -14.10
C ASP A 186 18.52 -21.42 -12.76
N PRO A 187 19.50 -22.03 -12.07
CA PRO A 187 19.27 -22.70 -10.79
C PRO A 187 18.79 -21.74 -9.69
N ASP A 188 19.02 -20.44 -9.83
CA ASP A 188 18.54 -19.43 -8.89
C ASP A 188 17.02 -19.17 -9.02
N GLU A 189 16.44 -19.39 -10.21
CA GLU A 189 14.98 -19.24 -10.44
C GLU A 189 14.19 -20.39 -9.78
N GLU A 190 14.69 -21.62 -9.84
CA GLU A 190 14.08 -22.78 -9.16
C GLU A 190 14.17 -22.68 -7.62
N ALA A 191 15.30 -22.19 -7.10
CA ALA A 191 15.47 -21.91 -5.68
C ALA A 191 14.52 -20.81 -5.19
N LEU A 192 14.28 -19.78 -6.01
CA LEU A 192 13.37 -18.68 -5.71
C LEU A 192 11.91 -19.15 -5.72
N ASP A 193 11.52 -19.97 -6.69
CA ASP A 193 10.16 -20.55 -6.75
C ASP A 193 9.89 -21.48 -5.56
N THR A 194 10.88 -22.30 -5.18
CA THR A 194 10.80 -23.16 -3.99
C THR A 194 10.66 -22.33 -2.71
N ALA A 195 11.43 -21.24 -2.58
CA ALA A 195 11.32 -20.34 -1.44
C ALA A 195 9.96 -19.63 -1.39
N HIS A 196 9.43 -19.19 -2.53
CA HIS A 196 8.09 -18.62 -2.61
C HIS A 196 6.99 -19.62 -2.23
N GLN A 197 7.14 -20.88 -2.63
CA GLN A 197 6.20 -21.91 -2.26
C GLN A 197 6.24 -22.19 -0.75
N THR A 198 7.42 -22.29 -0.16
CA THR A 198 7.59 -22.47 1.28
C THR A 198 6.98 -21.31 2.08
N VAL A 199 7.17 -20.07 1.63
CA VAL A 199 6.54 -18.89 2.26
C VAL A 199 5.01 -18.95 2.19
N ARG A 200 4.43 -19.40 1.07
CA ARG A 200 2.97 -19.58 0.93
C ARG A 200 2.45 -20.66 1.88
N GLU A 201 3.15 -21.78 1.98
CA GLU A 201 2.78 -22.89 2.87
C GLU A 201 2.83 -22.46 4.35
N LEU A 202 3.90 -21.79 4.77
CA LEU A 202 4.02 -21.24 6.13
C LEU A 202 2.97 -20.15 6.43
N ALA A 203 2.61 -19.32 5.46
CA ALA A 203 1.55 -18.35 5.62
C ALA A 203 0.18 -19.02 5.82
N ALA A 204 -0.12 -20.06 5.04
CA ALA A 204 -1.35 -20.82 5.17
C ALA A 204 -1.42 -21.57 6.52
N GLU A 205 -0.32 -22.14 6.98
CA GLU A 205 -0.23 -22.79 8.28
C GLU A 205 -0.45 -21.80 9.44
N ASN A 206 0.16 -20.62 9.36
CA ASN A 206 -0.04 -19.55 10.35
C ASN A 206 -1.51 -19.11 10.43
N GLU A 207 -2.19 -18.95 9.29
CA GLU A 207 -3.61 -18.61 9.28
C GLU A 207 -4.47 -19.73 9.87
N ALA A 208 -4.17 -20.99 9.58
CA ALA A 208 -4.88 -22.13 10.18
C ALA A 208 -4.68 -22.22 11.70
N LEU A 209 -3.47 -21.93 12.18
CA LEU A 209 -3.17 -21.87 13.62
C LEU A 209 -3.89 -20.73 14.32
N LYS A 210 -4.00 -19.57 13.69
CA LYS A 210 -4.77 -18.42 14.22
C LYS A 210 -6.24 -18.76 14.36
N ASP A 211 -6.84 -19.45 13.36
CA ASP A 211 -8.24 -19.86 13.43
C ASP A 211 -8.48 -20.86 14.54
N ARG A 212 -7.60 -21.85 14.69
CA ARG A 212 -7.68 -22.82 15.78
C ARG A 212 -7.60 -22.13 17.14
N LEU A 213 -6.66 -21.21 17.32
CA LEU A 213 -6.52 -20.42 18.54
C LEU A 213 -7.77 -19.58 18.83
N ALA A 214 -8.32 -18.91 17.79
CA ALA A 214 -9.52 -18.10 17.93
C ALA A 214 -10.74 -18.93 18.37
N VAL A 215 -10.91 -20.13 17.80
CA VAL A 215 -12.00 -21.04 18.18
C VAL A 215 -11.78 -21.65 19.56
N GLU A 216 -10.53 -21.94 19.95
CA GLU A 216 -10.22 -22.53 21.26
C GLU A 216 -10.56 -21.57 22.42
N VAL A 217 -10.45 -20.26 22.21
CA VAL A 217 -10.78 -19.21 23.18
C VAL A 217 -12.29 -18.90 23.22
N MET A 218 -13.09 -19.36 22.24
CA MET A 218 -14.53 -19.12 22.22
C MET A 218 -15.23 -19.83 23.38
N PRO A 219 -16.20 -19.19 24.07
CA PRO A 219 -17.06 -19.86 25.03
C PRO A 219 -18.02 -20.81 24.29
N GLY A 220 -18.03 -22.09 24.67
CA GLY A 220 -18.88 -23.09 24.04
C GLY A 220 -18.40 -24.51 24.36
N CYS A 221 -19.22 -25.50 24.03
CA CYS A 221 -18.81 -26.89 24.15
C CYS A 221 -17.88 -27.30 22.97
N GLU A 222 -17.22 -28.47 23.10
CA GLU A 222 -16.30 -28.95 22.07
C GLU A 222 -16.96 -29.21 20.71
N ASP A 223 -18.23 -29.57 20.72
CA ASP A 223 -19.00 -29.78 19.48
C ASP A 223 -19.24 -28.46 18.74
N ASP A 224 -19.53 -27.37 19.45
CA ASP A 224 -19.69 -26.02 18.87
C ASP A 224 -18.38 -25.53 18.27
N LYS A 225 -17.25 -25.77 18.94
CA LYS A 225 -15.91 -25.40 18.45
C LYS A 225 -15.54 -26.17 17.19
N THR A 226 -15.84 -27.46 17.16
CA THR A 226 -15.59 -28.31 15.99
C THR A 226 -16.44 -27.87 14.79
N ALA A 227 -17.72 -27.53 15.01
CA ALA A 227 -18.59 -27.00 13.98
C ALA A 227 -18.09 -25.65 13.42
N ALA A 228 -17.60 -24.76 14.29
CA ALA A 228 -17.02 -23.47 13.89
C ALA A 228 -15.76 -23.66 13.03
N LEU A 229 -14.84 -24.56 13.41
CA LEU A 229 -13.65 -24.88 12.63
C LEU A 229 -13.98 -25.43 11.25
N ASN A 230 -14.97 -26.33 11.15
CA ASN A 230 -15.41 -26.89 9.87
C ASN A 230 -15.98 -25.80 8.97
N THR A 231 -16.80 -24.92 9.52
CA THR A 231 -17.38 -23.77 8.78
C THR A 231 -16.30 -22.81 8.28
N ILE A 232 -15.31 -22.49 9.10
CA ILE A 232 -14.17 -21.64 8.71
C ILE A 232 -13.39 -22.30 7.56
N THR A 233 -13.13 -23.60 7.66
CA THR A 233 -12.41 -24.36 6.63
C THR A 233 -13.18 -24.35 5.30
N GLU A 234 -14.49 -24.57 5.33
CA GLU A 234 -15.35 -24.57 4.15
C GLU A 234 -15.38 -23.17 3.49
N LEU A 235 -15.58 -22.12 4.29
CA LEU A 235 -15.60 -20.74 3.79
C LEU A 235 -14.25 -20.34 3.17
N ARG A 236 -13.14 -20.76 3.74
CA ARG A 236 -11.80 -20.50 3.17
C ARG A 236 -11.61 -21.22 1.84
N ALA A 237 -11.99 -22.48 1.74
CA ALA A 237 -11.94 -23.22 0.47
C ALA A 237 -12.77 -22.51 -0.62
N ARG A 238 -13.94 -21.98 -0.24
CA ARG A 238 -14.78 -21.22 -1.17
C ARG A 238 -14.18 -19.88 -1.58
N VAL A 239 -13.55 -19.15 -0.66
CA VAL A 239 -12.80 -17.93 -0.97
C VAL A 239 -11.68 -18.21 -1.94
N THR A 240 -10.85 -19.23 -1.69
CA THR A 240 -9.75 -19.62 -2.59
C THR A 240 -10.25 -19.98 -4.00
N ALA A 241 -11.37 -20.71 -4.09
CA ALA A 241 -11.98 -21.05 -5.38
C ALA A 241 -12.45 -19.79 -6.13
N LEU A 242 -13.12 -18.86 -5.44
CA LEU A 242 -13.59 -17.60 -6.04
C LEU A 242 -12.42 -16.68 -6.45
N GLU A 243 -11.33 -16.66 -5.72
CA GLU A 243 -10.11 -15.93 -6.08
C GLU A 243 -9.49 -16.51 -7.36
N ALA A 244 -9.43 -17.84 -7.50
CA ALA A 244 -8.95 -18.50 -8.71
C ALA A 244 -9.85 -18.19 -9.93
N GLU A 245 -11.18 -18.21 -9.75
CA GLU A 245 -12.13 -17.82 -10.80
C GLU A 245 -11.94 -16.35 -11.19
N LEU A 246 -11.77 -15.47 -10.22
CA LEU A 246 -11.53 -14.04 -10.47
C LEU A 246 -10.24 -13.82 -11.25
N ASP A 247 -9.17 -14.54 -10.95
CA ASP A 247 -7.90 -14.42 -11.66
C ASP A 247 -7.98 -15.00 -13.08
N ALA A 248 -8.74 -16.06 -13.29
CA ALA A 248 -9.04 -16.57 -14.63
C ALA A 248 -9.82 -15.55 -15.46
N VAL A 249 -10.83 -14.90 -14.90
CA VAL A 249 -11.60 -13.84 -15.57
C VAL A 249 -10.72 -12.63 -15.89
N LYS A 250 -9.86 -12.21 -14.94
CA LYS A 250 -8.89 -11.12 -15.19
C LYS A 250 -7.94 -11.45 -16.33
N SER A 251 -7.39 -12.67 -16.36
CA SER A 251 -6.49 -13.13 -17.42
C SER A 251 -7.18 -13.16 -18.79
N SER A 252 -8.43 -13.62 -18.83
CA SER A 252 -9.26 -13.62 -20.03
C SER A 252 -9.53 -12.19 -20.52
N ARG A 253 -9.94 -11.30 -19.63
CA ARG A 253 -10.13 -9.86 -19.94
C ARG A 253 -8.87 -9.25 -20.55
N ASP A 254 -7.71 -9.51 -19.93
CA ASP A 254 -6.43 -8.96 -20.38
C ASP A 254 -6.00 -9.55 -21.74
N GLY A 255 -6.42 -10.79 -22.04
CA GLY A 255 -6.32 -11.40 -23.36
C GLY A 255 -7.16 -10.64 -24.41
N TYR A 256 -8.43 -10.44 -24.14
CA TYR A 256 -9.30 -9.67 -25.04
C TYR A 256 -8.86 -8.23 -25.25
N MET A 257 -8.35 -7.57 -24.21
CA MET A 257 -7.82 -6.21 -24.33
C MET A 257 -6.58 -6.14 -25.23
N ARG A 258 -5.70 -7.16 -25.19
CA ARG A 258 -4.54 -7.27 -26.09
C ARG A 258 -4.98 -7.51 -27.54
N GLU A 259 -5.94 -8.39 -27.77
CA GLU A 259 -6.48 -8.69 -29.08
C GLU A 259 -7.19 -7.47 -29.71
N ALA A 260 -8.01 -6.78 -28.92
CA ALA A 260 -8.66 -5.54 -29.35
C ALA A 260 -7.63 -4.44 -29.68
N GLY A 261 -6.53 -4.36 -28.92
CA GLY A 261 -5.42 -3.46 -29.21
C GLY A 261 -4.72 -3.77 -30.54
N ALA A 262 -4.44 -5.05 -30.79
CA ALA A 262 -3.83 -5.50 -32.05
C ALA A 262 -4.74 -5.22 -33.25
N THR A 263 -6.02 -5.54 -33.15
CA THR A 263 -7.02 -5.27 -34.19
C THR A 263 -7.14 -3.78 -34.51
N LYS A 264 -7.12 -2.93 -33.47
CA LYS A 264 -7.14 -1.46 -33.63
C LYS A 264 -5.89 -0.95 -34.33
N GLN A 265 -4.72 -1.53 -34.07
CA GLN A 265 -3.49 -1.20 -34.80
C GLN A 265 -3.54 -1.63 -36.28
N GLN A 266 -4.02 -2.84 -36.56
CA GLN A 266 -4.20 -3.31 -37.95
C GLN A 266 -5.15 -2.41 -38.71
N LEU A 267 -6.28 -2.04 -38.13
CA LEU A 267 -7.24 -1.14 -38.76
C LEU A 267 -6.62 0.24 -39.05
N LYS A 268 -5.79 0.74 -38.15
CA LYS A 268 -5.06 2.02 -38.36
C LYS A 268 -4.06 1.92 -39.53
N MET A 269 -3.36 0.80 -39.68
CA MET A 269 -2.44 0.57 -40.79
C MET A 269 -3.18 0.49 -42.12
N GLN A 270 -4.26 -0.29 -42.20
CA GLN A 270 -5.10 -0.40 -43.38
C GLN A 270 -5.71 0.95 -43.82
N ARG A 271 -6.18 1.75 -42.86
CA ARG A 271 -6.68 3.11 -43.15
C ARG A 271 -5.60 4.00 -43.78
N ARG A 272 -4.36 3.94 -43.27
CA ARG A 272 -3.24 4.71 -43.83
C ARG A 272 -2.87 4.23 -45.25
N GLU A 273 -2.98 2.96 -45.52
CA GLU A 273 -2.71 2.38 -46.83
C GLU A 273 -3.78 2.79 -47.86
N ILE A 274 -5.05 2.75 -47.47
CA ILE A 274 -6.17 3.25 -48.25
C ILE A 274 -6.01 4.75 -48.59
N GLU A 275 -5.60 5.55 -47.62
CA GLU A 275 -5.34 6.99 -47.86
C GLU A 275 -4.20 7.21 -48.87
N LYS A 276 -3.12 6.44 -48.75
CA LYS A 276 -2.01 6.46 -49.75
C LYS A 276 -2.48 6.12 -51.13
N LEU A 277 -3.26 5.05 -51.28
CA LEU A 277 -3.79 4.61 -52.58
C LEU A 277 -4.76 5.63 -53.21
N LYS A 278 -5.59 6.28 -52.38
CA LYS A 278 -6.47 7.35 -52.81
C LYS A 278 -5.71 8.60 -53.29
N GLY A 279 -4.59 8.94 -52.64
CA GLY A 279 -3.72 10.05 -53.04
C GLY A 279 -2.96 9.78 -54.37
N GLN A 280 -2.70 8.51 -54.70
CA GLN A 280 -2.05 8.13 -55.95
C GLN A 280 -3.01 8.09 -57.16
N ASN A 281 -4.31 7.95 -56.96
CA ASN A 281 -5.33 7.94 -58.03
C ASN A 281 -5.86 9.34 -58.41
N HIS A 282 -5.40 10.40 -57.76
CA HIS A 282 -5.82 11.80 -58.01
C HIS A 282 -4.67 12.69 -58.56
N GLY A 283 -3.55 12.12 -58.97
CA GLY A 283 -2.46 12.71 -59.72
C GLY A 283 -2.37 12.10 -61.13
#